data_62caaad3e883d13e729cb360ed9b8df6
#
_entry.id   62caaad3e883d13e729cb360ed9b8df6
#
_cell.length_a   1.000
_cell.length_b   1.000
_cell.length_c   1.000
_cell.angle_alpha   90.00
_cell.angle_beta   90.00
_cell.angle_gamma   90.00
#
_symmetry.space_group_name_H-M   'P 1'
#
loop_
_entity.id
_entity.type
_entity.pdbx_description
1 polymer ?
#
loop_
_entity_poly.entity_id
_entity_poly.type
_entity_poly.pdbx_seq_one_letter_code
_entity_poly.pdbx_strand_id
1 'polypeptide(L)'
;LKGIERYIAEHGYTFKDHDGGQYETRKDIGIRITEPLSGKNHHYLDIYKLVKAEAGDEDTKQTIWGPAHAYTELAIFDRLAGPGQVYETNEDLKKGLINAYKEFLEEYKAVGGKIVQFDDCLWELFDPSNPASFFAEGNSDLAELADEFVAINIEVVDYAHEIGLT
;
A
#
# COMPACT_ATOMS: atom_id res chain seq x y z
N LEU A 1 4.85 7.86 -0.96
CA LEU A 1 3.72 8.79 -0.91
C LEU A 1 4.11 10.03 -0.12
N LYS A 2 3.63 11.20 -0.53
CA LYS A 2 3.64 12.40 0.32
C LYS A 2 2.56 12.27 1.39
N GLY A 3 2.70 13.07 2.44
CA GLY A 3 1.76 13.03 3.57
C GLY A 3 2.14 12.05 4.66
N ILE A 4 3.20 11.25 4.48
CA ILE A 4 3.71 10.30 5.46
C ILE A 4 5.02 10.82 6.04
N GLU A 5 5.10 10.89 7.36
CA GLU A 5 6.30 11.20 8.12
C GLU A 5 6.76 9.99 8.94
N ARG A 6 8.07 9.78 9.01
CA ARG A 6 8.69 8.80 9.90
C ARG A 6 9.06 9.45 11.23
N TYR A 7 8.91 8.72 12.32
CA TYR A 7 9.34 9.15 13.64
C TYR A 7 9.97 7.98 14.41
N ILE A 8 10.64 8.26 15.52
CA ILE A 8 11.14 7.22 16.40
C ILE A 8 9.97 6.75 17.28
N ALA A 9 9.59 5.48 17.14
CA ALA A 9 8.52 4.87 17.91
C ALA A 9 9.03 4.42 19.29
N GLU A 10 8.17 4.55 20.31
CA GLU A 10 8.46 4.02 21.66
C GLU A 10 8.37 2.49 21.69
N HIS A 11 7.47 1.91 20.88
CA HIS A 11 7.23 0.48 20.80
C HIS A 11 7.18 0.02 19.35
N GLY A 12 7.64 -1.21 19.10
CA GLY A 12 7.44 -1.92 17.84
C GLY A 12 6.11 -2.68 17.83
N TYR A 13 5.86 -3.39 16.76
CA TYR A 13 4.73 -4.33 16.67
C TYR A 13 4.98 -5.54 17.55
N THR A 14 3.91 -6.05 18.16
CA THR A 14 3.93 -7.31 18.90
C THR A 14 3.37 -8.42 18.04
N PHE A 15 4.16 -9.46 17.79
CA PHE A 15 3.74 -10.65 17.08
C PHE A 15 3.69 -11.84 18.02
N LYS A 16 2.83 -12.80 17.70
CA LYS A 16 2.89 -14.15 18.26
C LYS A 16 3.62 -15.06 17.29
N ASP A 17 4.60 -15.79 17.76
CA ASP A 17 5.20 -16.85 16.98
C ASP A 17 4.32 -18.11 17.00
N HIS A 18 4.66 -19.11 16.18
CA HIS A 18 3.91 -20.35 16.07
C HIS A 18 3.94 -21.20 17.35
N ASP A 19 4.86 -20.93 18.28
CA ASP A 19 4.94 -21.59 19.59
C ASP A 19 4.17 -20.80 20.69
N GLY A 20 3.48 -19.71 20.29
CA GLY A 20 2.72 -18.86 21.18
C GLY A 20 3.56 -17.84 21.96
N GLY A 21 4.85 -17.72 21.66
CA GLY A 21 5.71 -16.67 22.17
C GLY A 21 5.33 -15.31 21.60
N GLN A 22 5.48 -14.26 22.39
CA GLN A 22 5.32 -12.89 21.93
C GLN A 22 6.67 -12.19 21.80
N TYR A 23 6.88 -11.48 20.70
CA TYR A 23 8.06 -10.64 20.52
C TYR A 23 7.69 -9.31 19.87
N GLU A 24 8.45 -8.28 20.21
CA GLU A 24 8.34 -6.97 19.54
C GLU A 24 9.35 -6.90 18.39
N THR A 25 8.89 -6.32 17.30
CA THR A 25 9.78 -5.97 16.17
C THR A 25 10.54 -4.66 16.49
N ARG A 26 11.09 -4.07 15.45
CA ARG A 26 11.85 -2.81 15.57
C ARG A 26 11.03 -1.74 16.28
N LYS A 27 11.67 -1.07 17.22
CA LYS A 27 11.09 0.01 18.03
C LYS A 27 11.48 1.40 17.53
N ASP A 28 12.35 1.44 16.54
CA ASP A 28 13.07 2.65 16.15
C ASP A 28 12.37 3.47 15.06
N ILE A 29 11.38 2.91 14.37
CA ILE A 29 10.70 3.60 13.29
C ILE A 29 9.19 3.40 13.40
N GLY A 30 8.46 4.49 13.45
CA GLY A 30 7.02 4.58 13.24
C GLY A 30 6.72 5.51 12.07
N ILE A 31 5.49 5.46 11.60
CA ILE A 31 4.97 6.37 10.59
C ILE A 31 3.71 7.06 11.09
N ARG A 32 3.44 8.24 10.56
CA ARG A 32 2.18 8.96 10.77
C ARG A 32 1.81 9.72 9.51
N ILE A 33 0.52 9.95 9.32
CA ILE A 33 0.01 10.80 8.25
C ILE A 33 -0.09 12.22 8.82
N THR A 34 0.57 13.18 8.18
CA THR A 34 0.63 14.59 8.61
C THR A 34 -0.15 15.52 7.71
N GLU A 35 -0.45 15.09 6.49
CA GLU A 35 -1.26 15.80 5.51
C GLU A 35 -1.93 14.79 4.56
N PRO A 36 -2.94 15.17 3.76
CA PRO A 36 -3.55 14.27 2.79
C PRO A 36 -2.52 13.58 1.92
N LEU A 37 -2.69 12.25 1.72
CA LEU A 37 -1.80 11.44 0.91
C LEU A 37 -1.78 11.94 -0.53
N SER A 38 -0.60 11.97 -1.14
CA SER A 38 -0.43 12.30 -2.55
C SER A 38 0.63 11.43 -3.21
N GLY A 39 0.36 11.01 -4.43
CA GLY A 39 1.27 10.29 -5.30
C GLY A 39 2.16 11.17 -6.16
N LYS A 40 1.95 12.48 -6.15
CA LYS A 40 2.68 13.44 -6.99
C LYS A 40 4.17 13.53 -6.65
N ASN A 41 4.98 13.65 -7.69
CA ASN A 41 6.44 13.72 -7.60
C ASN A 41 7.03 12.56 -6.77
N HIS A 42 6.50 11.36 -6.97
CA HIS A 42 7.00 10.16 -6.29
C HIS A 42 8.40 9.82 -6.79
N HIS A 43 9.32 9.44 -5.89
CA HIS A 43 10.71 9.14 -6.24
C HIS A 43 10.87 7.99 -7.25
N TYR A 44 9.89 7.10 -7.37
CA TYR A 44 9.88 6.06 -8.39
C TYR A 44 9.84 6.59 -9.82
N LEU A 45 9.33 7.81 -10.02
CA LEU A 45 9.35 8.46 -11.34
C LEU A 45 10.80 8.78 -11.77
N ASP A 46 11.65 9.18 -10.85
CA ASP A 46 13.04 9.44 -11.15
C ASP A 46 13.83 8.15 -11.40
N ILE A 47 13.53 7.09 -10.61
CA ILE A 47 14.08 5.75 -10.84
C ILE A 47 13.64 5.24 -12.22
N TYR A 48 12.35 5.36 -12.55
CA TYR A 48 11.83 4.94 -13.86
C TYR A 48 12.52 5.65 -15.02
N LYS A 49 12.72 6.98 -14.93
CA LYS A 49 13.42 7.75 -15.95
C LYS A 49 14.84 7.25 -16.18
N LEU A 50 15.58 6.91 -15.12
CA LEU A 50 16.91 6.33 -15.22
C LEU A 50 16.88 4.96 -15.90
N VAL A 51 15.98 4.08 -15.47
CA VAL A 51 15.81 2.74 -16.09
C VAL A 51 15.45 2.86 -17.57
N LYS A 52 14.51 3.76 -17.90
CA LYS A 52 14.09 3.96 -19.30
C LYS A 52 15.21 4.54 -20.17
N ALA A 53 16.03 5.41 -19.63
CA ALA A 53 17.18 5.97 -20.36
C ALA A 53 18.22 4.87 -20.69
N GLU A 54 18.47 3.93 -19.78
CA GLU A 54 19.38 2.81 -20.02
C GLU A 54 18.79 1.74 -20.93
N ALA A 55 17.48 1.50 -20.85
CA ALA A 55 16.77 0.49 -21.65
C ALA A 55 16.61 0.91 -23.14
N GLY A 56 16.74 2.19 -23.47
CA GLY A 56 16.56 2.69 -24.83
C GLY A 56 15.14 2.41 -25.35
N ASP A 57 15.06 1.61 -26.44
CA ASP A 57 13.80 1.27 -27.09
C ASP A 57 13.06 0.07 -26.47
N GLU A 58 13.70 -0.61 -25.51
CA GLU A 58 13.08 -1.76 -24.82
C GLU A 58 11.90 -1.32 -23.94
N ASP A 59 10.90 -2.17 -23.83
CA ASP A 59 9.79 -1.94 -22.90
C ASP A 59 10.25 -2.11 -21.45
N THR A 60 9.83 -1.17 -20.63
CA THR A 60 10.15 -1.14 -19.20
C THR A 60 8.87 -1.10 -18.38
N LYS A 61 8.88 -1.75 -17.22
CA LYS A 61 7.78 -1.68 -16.26
C LYS A 61 8.23 -1.03 -14.96
N GLN A 62 7.28 -0.41 -14.27
CA GLN A 62 7.45 0.02 -12.90
C GLN A 62 6.68 -0.91 -11.98
N THR A 63 7.37 -1.47 -11.00
CA THR A 63 6.76 -2.25 -9.93
C THR A 63 6.51 -1.34 -8.73
N ILE A 64 5.32 -1.42 -8.17
CA ILE A 64 4.93 -0.70 -6.95
C ILE A 64 4.10 -1.61 -6.04
N TRP A 65 3.99 -1.28 -4.78
CA TRP A 65 3.09 -2.01 -3.87
C TRP A 65 1.66 -1.99 -4.37
N GLY A 66 0.95 -3.10 -4.17
CA GLY A 66 -0.48 -3.17 -4.42
C GLY A 66 -1.26 -2.20 -3.53
N PRO A 67 -2.32 -1.56 -4.05
CA PRO A 67 -3.11 -0.60 -3.27
C PRO A 67 -3.71 -1.20 -2.00
N ALA A 68 -4.23 -2.42 -2.06
CA ALA A 68 -4.77 -3.12 -0.88
C ALA A 68 -3.68 -3.41 0.15
N HIS A 69 -2.46 -3.75 -0.28
CA HIS A 69 -1.33 -3.93 0.62
C HIS A 69 -0.99 -2.63 1.35
N ALA A 70 -0.87 -1.53 0.62
CA ALA A 70 -0.61 -0.22 1.23
C ALA A 70 -1.73 0.20 2.19
N TYR A 71 -3.00 -0.08 1.86
CA TYR A 71 -4.14 0.16 2.74
C TYR A 71 -4.03 -0.66 4.04
N THR A 72 -3.68 -1.93 3.95
CA THR A 72 -3.51 -2.80 5.11
C THR A 72 -2.45 -2.27 6.06
N GLU A 73 -1.31 -1.86 5.54
CA GLU A 73 -0.25 -1.28 6.36
C GLU A 73 -0.73 -0.02 7.10
N LEU A 74 -1.36 0.90 6.38
CA LEU A 74 -1.74 2.19 6.95
C LEU A 74 -2.98 2.13 7.85
N ALA A 75 -4.00 1.36 7.47
CA ALA A 75 -5.29 1.34 8.16
C ALA A 75 -5.39 0.26 9.23
N ILE A 76 -4.84 -0.93 8.98
CA ILE A 76 -5.03 -2.10 9.83
C ILE A 76 -3.85 -2.27 10.79
N PHE A 77 -2.62 -2.25 10.29
CA PHE A 77 -1.44 -2.44 11.12
C PHE A 77 -1.09 -1.18 11.89
N ASP A 78 -0.90 -0.06 11.20
CA ASP A 78 -0.49 1.19 11.83
C ASP A 78 -1.64 2.02 12.40
N ARG A 79 -2.90 1.72 11.99
CA ARG A 79 -4.13 2.38 12.46
C ARG A 79 -4.06 3.91 12.33
N LEU A 80 -3.67 4.38 11.15
CA LEU A 80 -3.40 5.79 10.88
C LEU A 80 -4.66 6.59 10.48
N ALA A 81 -5.84 6.07 10.76
CA ALA A 81 -7.11 6.78 10.64
C ALA A 81 -7.87 6.73 11.98
N GLY A 82 -8.51 7.83 12.31
CA GLY A 82 -9.30 7.95 13.54
C GLY A 82 -9.58 9.40 13.93
N PRO A 83 -10.38 9.60 14.97
CA PRO A 83 -10.75 10.94 15.42
C PRO A 83 -9.53 11.84 15.70
N GLY A 84 -9.52 13.01 15.08
CA GLY A 84 -8.42 13.98 15.22
C GLY A 84 -7.19 13.71 14.37
N GLN A 85 -7.19 12.66 13.55
CA GLN A 85 -6.17 12.40 12.54
C GLN A 85 -6.52 13.07 11.21
N VAL A 86 -5.58 13.08 10.26
CA VAL A 86 -5.81 13.64 8.90
C VAL A 86 -6.97 12.95 8.20
N TYR A 87 -7.13 11.65 8.42
CA TYR A 87 -8.29 10.87 7.99
C TYR A 87 -9.06 10.40 9.23
N GLU A 88 -10.30 10.82 9.35
CA GLU A 88 -11.12 10.50 10.54
C GLU A 88 -11.63 9.06 10.53
N THR A 89 -11.69 8.42 9.34
CA THR A 89 -12.14 7.05 9.17
C THR A 89 -11.24 6.26 8.23
N ASN A 90 -11.27 4.93 8.33
CA ASN A 90 -10.58 4.05 7.38
C ASN A 90 -11.11 4.24 5.95
N GLU A 91 -12.38 4.55 5.79
CA GLU A 91 -12.99 4.85 4.48
C GLU A 91 -12.40 6.13 3.86
N ASP A 92 -12.16 7.18 4.65
CA ASP A 92 -11.53 8.40 4.17
C ASP A 92 -10.06 8.15 3.81
N LEU A 93 -9.34 7.37 4.62
CA LEU A 93 -7.97 6.96 4.33
C LEU A 93 -7.90 6.14 3.03
N LYS A 94 -8.81 5.19 2.83
CA LYS A 94 -8.93 4.39 1.61
C LYS A 94 -9.08 5.27 0.38
N LYS A 95 -10.03 6.21 0.40
CA LYS A 95 -10.23 7.16 -0.69
C LYS A 95 -8.99 8.02 -0.96
N GLY A 96 -8.36 8.52 0.09
CA GLY A 96 -7.14 9.31 0.00
C GLY A 96 -5.99 8.51 -0.63
N LEU A 97 -5.86 7.24 -0.24
CA LEU A 97 -4.84 6.34 -0.79
C LEU A 97 -5.08 6.05 -2.27
N ILE A 98 -6.31 5.67 -2.64
CA ILE A 98 -6.68 5.41 -4.05
C ILE A 98 -6.39 6.65 -4.92
N ASN A 99 -6.76 7.84 -4.44
CA ASN A 99 -6.45 9.08 -5.15
C ASN A 99 -4.94 9.30 -5.32
N ALA A 100 -4.14 9.01 -4.31
CA ALA A 100 -2.69 9.10 -4.40
C ALA A 100 -2.10 8.13 -5.44
N TYR A 101 -2.66 6.91 -5.55
CA TYR A 101 -2.27 5.98 -6.62
C TYR A 101 -2.64 6.53 -8.00
N LYS A 102 -3.84 7.08 -8.18
CA LYS A 102 -4.26 7.70 -9.45
C LYS A 102 -3.35 8.85 -9.86
N GLU A 103 -2.99 9.74 -8.93
CA GLU A 103 -2.03 10.82 -9.17
C GLU A 103 -0.65 10.30 -9.62
N PHE A 104 -0.15 9.24 -8.96
CA PHE A 104 1.12 8.61 -9.37
C PHE A 104 1.04 8.03 -10.78
N LEU A 105 -0.04 7.32 -11.10
CA LEU A 105 -0.23 6.70 -12.42
C LEU A 105 -0.30 7.73 -13.55
N GLU A 106 -0.95 8.87 -13.31
CA GLU A 106 -0.98 9.99 -14.26
C GLU A 106 0.43 10.53 -14.54
N GLU A 107 1.21 10.79 -13.49
CA GLU A 107 2.59 11.27 -13.65
C GLU A 107 3.51 10.21 -14.27
N TYR A 108 3.30 8.92 -13.92
CA TYR A 108 4.03 7.81 -14.52
C TYR A 108 3.79 7.73 -16.02
N LYS A 109 2.54 7.82 -16.45
CA LYS A 109 2.18 7.91 -17.87
C LYS A 109 2.80 9.14 -18.53
N ALA A 110 2.76 10.29 -17.89
CA ALA A 110 3.31 11.54 -18.43
C ALA A 110 4.83 11.48 -18.66
N VAL A 111 5.58 10.68 -17.91
CA VAL A 111 7.01 10.44 -18.13
C VAL A 111 7.30 9.28 -19.09
N GLY A 112 6.27 8.76 -19.77
CA GLY A 112 6.40 7.70 -20.78
C GLY A 112 6.23 6.28 -20.26
N GLY A 113 5.74 6.11 -19.05
CA GLY A 113 5.36 4.81 -18.50
C GLY A 113 4.23 4.17 -19.29
N LYS A 114 4.31 2.85 -19.49
CA LYS A 114 3.31 2.05 -20.19
C LYS A 114 2.83 0.85 -19.38
N ILE A 115 3.73 0.20 -18.66
CA ILE A 115 3.48 -1.04 -17.93
C ILE A 115 3.72 -0.80 -16.46
N VAL A 116 2.71 -1.06 -15.65
CA VAL A 116 2.79 -1.01 -14.18
C VAL A 116 2.47 -2.38 -13.59
N GLN A 117 3.26 -2.80 -12.61
CA GLN A 117 3.00 -4.03 -11.86
C GLN A 117 2.68 -3.67 -10.41
N PHE A 118 1.55 -4.16 -9.92
CA PHE A 118 1.20 -4.06 -8.51
C PHE A 118 1.61 -5.34 -7.79
N ASP A 119 2.53 -5.22 -6.83
CA ASP A 119 2.92 -6.35 -5.98
C ASP A 119 2.02 -6.38 -4.74
N ASP A 120 1.24 -7.45 -4.64
CA ASP A 120 0.29 -7.65 -3.55
C ASP A 120 0.50 -9.03 -2.92
N CYS A 121 1.20 -9.05 -1.79
CA CYS A 121 1.49 -10.26 -1.02
C CYS A 121 0.56 -10.45 0.18
N LEU A 122 -0.60 -9.80 0.21
CA LEU A 122 -1.55 -9.93 1.32
C LEU A 122 -2.26 -11.27 1.40
N TRP A 123 -2.42 -11.94 0.26
CA TRP A 123 -3.30 -13.11 0.15
C TRP A 123 -2.84 -14.29 0.99
N GLU A 124 -1.54 -14.37 1.28
CA GLU A 124 -1.00 -15.36 2.21
C GLU A 124 -1.51 -15.18 3.64
N LEU A 125 -1.90 -13.96 4.01
CA LEU A 125 -2.42 -13.65 5.34
C LEU A 125 -3.85 -14.16 5.56
N PHE A 126 -4.54 -14.54 4.49
CA PHE A 126 -5.87 -15.15 4.53
C PHE A 126 -5.84 -16.70 4.58
N ASP A 127 -4.68 -17.32 4.35
CA ASP A 127 -4.55 -18.77 4.40
C ASP A 127 -4.46 -19.24 5.87
N PRO A 128 -5.48 -19.95 6.39
CA PRO A 128 -5.46 -20.43 7.77
C PRO A 128 -4.38 -21.48 8.03
N SER A 129 -3.81 -22.07 6.98
CA SER A 129 -2.68 -23.00 7.11
C SER A 129 -1.33 -22.30 7.22
N ASN A 130 -1.27 -21.00 6.91
CA ASN A 130 -0.07 -20.20 7.03
C ASN A 130 0.11 -19.75 8.50
N PRO A 131 1.22 -20.11 9.18
CA PRO A 131 1.48 -19.68 10.56
C PRO A 131 1.55 -18.16 10.72
N ALA A 132 1.85 -17.42 9.64
CA ALA A 132 1.88 -15.97 9.60
C ALA A 132 0.51 -15.35 9.30
N SER A 133 -0.56 -16.14 9.18
CA SER A 133 -1.90 -15.66 8.87
C SER A 133 -2.42 -14.75 9.98
N PHE A 134 -2.39 -13.47 9.72
CA PHE A 134 -2.84 -12.44 10.67
C PHE A 134 -4.37 -12.32 10.70
N PHE A 135 -5.02 -12.59 9.58
CA PHE A 135 -6.47 -12.42 9.41
C PHE A 135 -7.27 -13.67 9.71
N ALA A 136 -6.62 -14.83 9.81
CA ALA A 136 -7.30 -16.12 10.03
C ALA A 136 -7.76 -16.34 11.49
N GLU A 137 -7.13 -15.69 12.47
CA GLU A 137 -7.49 -15.84 13.88
C GLU A 137 -8.61 -14.89 14.28
N GLY A 138 -9.83 -15.43 14.37
CA GLY A 138 -10.95 -14.78 15.10
C GLY A 138 -11.71 -13.71 14.34
N ASN A 139 -11.55 -13.57 13.04
CA ASN A 139 -12.30 -12.62 12.22
C ASN A 139 -13.46 -13.34 11.52
N SER A 140 -14.70 -13.04 11.93
CA SER A 140 -15.90 -13.61 11.34
C SER A 140 -16.18 -13.16 9.91
N ASP A 141 -15.51 -12.12 9.41
CA ASP A 141 -15.80 -11.45 8.15
C ASP A 141 -14.59 -11.41 7.19
N LEU A 142 -13.79 -12.49 7.18
CA LEU A 142 -12.64 -12.60 6.25
C LEU A 142 -13.04 -12.46 4.79
N ALA A 143 -14.21 -12.95 4.41
CA ALA A 143 -14.70 -12.83 3.05
C ALA A 143 -15.00 -11.36 2.69
N GLU A 144 -15.63 -10.61 3.60
CA GLU A 144 -15.92 -9.18 3.41
C GLU A 144 -14.64 -8.36 3.32
N LEU A 145 -13.65 -8.66 4.16
CA LEU A 145 -12.35 -8.00 4.10
C LEU A 145 -11.60 -8.33 2.79
N ALA A 146 -11.67 -9.58 2.33
CA ALA A 146 -11.08 -9.96 1.05
C ALA A 146 -11.76 -9.24 -0.12
N ASP A 147 -13.09 -9.13 -0.09
CA ASP A 147 -13.87 -8.40 -1.09
C ASP A 147 -13.50 -6.90 -1.09
N GLU A 148 -13.29 -6.29 0.08
CA GLU A 148 -12.80 -4.92 0.19
C GLU A 148 -11.42 -4.75 -0.45
N PHE A 149 -10.49 -5.65 -0.21
CA PHE A 149 -9.14 -5.59 -0.78
C PHE A 149 -9.16 -5.77 -2.30
N VAL A 150 -9.99 -6.70 -2.80
CA VAL A 150 -10.22 -6.85 -4.23
C VAL A 150 -10.76 -5.57 -4.84
N ALA A 151 -11.76 -4.95 -4.21
CA ALA A 151 -12.36 -3.71 -4.69
C ALA A 151 -11.34 -2.55 -4.76
N ILE A 152 -10.48 -2.40 -3.74
CA ILE A 152 -9.42 -1.39 -3.73
C ILE A 152 -8.45 -1.60 -4.91
N ASN A 153 -8.02 -2.84 -5.13
CA ASN A 153 -7.09 -3.16 -6.23
C ASN A 153 -7.74 -2.93 -7.59
N ILE A 154 -8.99 -3.39 -7.79
CA ILE A 154 -9.73 -3.22 -9.04
C ILE A 154 -9.90 -1.74 -9.38
N GLU A 155 -10.27 -0.89 -8.43
CA GLU A 155 -10.47 0.53 -8.69
C GLU A 155 -9.20 1.20 -9.25
N VAL A 156 -8.04 0.85 -8.74
CA VAL A 156 -6.76 1.42 -9.22
C VAL A 156 -6.32 0.80 -10.54
N VAL A 157 -6.53 -0.52 -10.74
CA VAL A 157 -6.21 -1.21 -12.00
C VAL A 157 -7.10 -0.72 -13.13
N ASP A 158 -8.41 -0.59 -12.89
CA ASP A 158 -9.35 -0.07 -13.89
C ASP A 158 -8.97 1.34 -14.30
N TYR A 159 -8.61 2.19 -13.33
CA TYR A 159 -8.11 3.53 -13.63
C TYR A 159 -6.82 3.52 -14.45
N ALA A 160 -5.87 2.62 -14.14
CA ALA A 160 -4.65 2.47 -14.94
C ALA A 160 -4.99 2.13 -16.40
N HIS A 161 -5.93 1.20 -16.63
CA HIS A 161 -6.41 0.84 -17.97
C HIS A 161 -7.14 2.01 -18.65
N GLU A 162 -8.01 2.72 -17.93
CA GLU A 162 -8.74 3.90 -18.44
C GLU A 162 -7.78 4.95 -19.00
N ILE A 163 -6.68 5.22 -18.30
CA ILE A 163 -5.66 6.14 -18.79
C ILE A 163 -4.67 5.51 -19.78
N GLY A 164 -4.83 4.25 -20.16
CA GLY A 164 -4.06 3.54 -21.19
C GLY A 164 -2.72 2.98 -20.72
N LEU A 165 -2.57 2.66 -19.43
CA LEU A 165 -1.50 1.81 -18.92
C LEU A 165 -1.90 0.32 -19.02
N THR A 166 -0.90 -0.56 -18.98
CA THR A 166 -1.07 -2.02 -19.01
C THR A 166 -0.49 -2.63 -17.75
#